data_a32dbdfb177781a87177275b581b3af5
#
_entry.id   a32dbdfb177781a87177275b581b3af5
#
_cell.length_a   1.000
_cell.length_b   1.000
_cell.length_c   1.000
_cell.angle_alpha   90.00
_cell.angle_beta   90.00
_cell.angle_gamma   90.00
#
_symmetry.space_group_name_H-M   'P 1'
#
loop_
_entity.id
_entity.type
_entity.pdbx_description
1 polymer ?
#
loop_
_entity_poly.entity_id
_entity_poly.type
_entity_poly.pdbx_seq_one_letter_code
_entity_poly.pdbx_strand_id
1 'polypeptide(L)'
;MLTITSENESFARLNAPRQIINQIKEILQFRPDGYMFNPRFKAGLWDGLIKPIDGHGVFHKGLLLKVCKTLEELGYSDYAINEKDFVQFYEPAINITNLEITDADGNIIQPHDYQESAVNWALENKRGIVIAPTGAGKSLIIYLTIQSLLQSKRYKKILVLVPTVSLTTQLFSDFDEYSHSNGLKAENYVHKISSGKDKQSHLPVYISTWQSIYNIKDKSYFEQFDAVFVDETHTADSSSITQILNSCTNARFRIGLTGTLKNCKTHITALTGLLGESYQVTTTKELMDRGILTNLEISAILLKHAELPKVEYKDEMDIIVAHSKRNKFIASITELHKDENYLILYQYVQKHGKPLYEYLTKKYPNKQVLLVNGEIKAEVRENIRKITEQNNNVIIVASYQTYQQGINIKNLHNVIFASPSKSMIRVFQSIGRALRKHSSKNVARLYDLADDFTGDKRKTKNYTLSHFEERIQMYMEQDFKIKYTELDFK
;
A
#
# COMPACT_ATOMS: atom_id res chain seq x y z
N MET A 1 -21.66 27.25 -25.39
CA MET A 1 -21.65 25.79 -25.23
C MET A 1 -20.45 25.41 -24.37
N LEU A 2 -20.70 24.70 -23.31
CA LEU A 2 -19.60 24.19 -22.45
C LEU A 2 -18.96 22.98 -23.12
N THR A 3 -17.65 22.88 -23.09
CA THR A 3 -16.95 21.71 -23.66
C THR A 3 -15.87 21.22 -22.73
N ILE A 4 -15.67 19.91 -22.67
CA ILE A 4 -14.55 19.28 -21.97
C ILE A 4 -13.65 18.65 -23.04
N THR A 5 -12.38 19.06 -23.04
CA THR A 5 -11.36 18.58 -23.97
C THR A 5 -10.19 17.97 -23.22
N SER A 6 -9.51 16.99 -23.80
CA SER A 6 -8.30 16.44 -23.24
C SER A 6 -7.09 17.29 -23.71
N GLU A 7 -6.22 17.70 -22.80
CA GLU A 7 -4.94 18.25 -23.16
C GLU A 7 -3.89 17.16 -23.45
N ASN A 8 -3.97 16.07 -22.70
CA ASN A 8 -3.17 14.87 -22.85
C ASN A 8 -3.73 13.77 -21.93
N GLU A 9 -3.03 12.65 -21.74
CA GLU A 9 -3.52 11.60 -20.85
C GLU A 9 -3.39 11.91 -19.35
N SER A 10 -2.80 13.02 -18.96
CA SER A 10 -2.73 13.49 -17.57
C SER A 10 -3.79 14.53 -17.25
N PHE A 11 -4.07 15.43 -18.19
CA PHE A 11 -4.91 16.60 -17.95
C PHE A 11 -6.04 16.76 -18.97
N ALA A 12 -7.15 17.30 -18.48
CA ALA A 12 -8.29 17.74 -19.26
C ALA A 12 -8.62 19.21 -18.92
N ARG A 13 -9.35 19.85 -19.79
CA ARG A 13 -9.79 21.24 -19.63
C ARG A 13 -11.28 21.39 -19.81
N LEU A 14 -11.91 22.07 -18.89
CA LEU A 14 -13.26 22.58 -19.03
C LEU A 14 -13.18 23.97 -19.71
N ASN A 15 -13.66 24.06 -20.94
CA ASN A 15 -13.82 25.31 -21.66
C ASN A 15 -15.19 25.90 -21.33
N ALA A 16 -15.23 26.87 -20.44
CA ALA A 16 -16.43 27.49 -19.92
C ALA A 16 -16.16 28.97 -19.58
N PRO A 17 -17.20 29.81 -19.45
CA PRO A 17 -17.07 31.13 -18.87
C PRO A 17 -16.42 31.08 -17.50
N ARG A 18 -15.57 32.07 -17.19
CA ARG A 18 -14.80 32.12 -15.92
C ARG A 18 -15.69 32.01 -14.67
N GLN A 19 -16.92 32.51 -14.76
CA GLN A 19 -17.89 32.41 -13.67
C GLN A 19 -18.21 30.95 -13.34
N ILE A 20 -18.46 30.10 -14.35
CA ILE A 20 -18.77 28.67 -14.18
C ILE A 20 -17.54 27.93 -13.64
N ILE A 21 -16.35 28.22 -14.18
CA ILE A 21 -15.10 27.62 -13.68
C ILE A 21 -14.91 27.93 -12.18
N ASN A 22 -15.20 29.17 -11.77
CA ASN A 22 -15.09 29.58 -10.36
C ASN A 22 -16.11 28.85 -9.49
N GLN A 23 -17.38 28.69 -9.95
CA GLN A 23 -18.39 27.92 -9.22
C GLN A 23 -17.96 26.48 -8.98
N ILE A 24 -17.46 25.79 -10.01
CA ILE A 24 -16.97 24.42 -9.90
C ILE A 24 -15.77 24.36 -8.95
N LYS A 25 -14.84 25.32 -9.08
CA LYS A 25 -13.67 25.40 -8.22
C LYS A 25 -14.06 25.59 -6.75
N GLU A 26 -15.04 26.43 -6.45
CA GLU A 26 -15.55 26.64 -5.08
C GLU A 26 -16.16 25.38 -4.48
N ILE A 27 -16.88 24.59 -5.28
CA ILE A 27 -17.48 23.32 -4.83
C ILE A 27 -16.39 22.24 -4.62
N LEU A 28 -15.46 22.13 -5.54
CA LEU A 28 -14.45 21.08 -5.54
C LEU A 28 -13.31 21.35 -4.57
N GLN A 29 -12.99 22.62 -4.28
CA GLN A 29 -11.91 22.95 -3.36
C GLN A 29 -12.25 22.58 -1.91
N PHE A 30 -11.23 22.29 -1.13
CA PHE A 30 -11.39 21.96 0.28
C PHE A 30 -10.09 22.23 1.07
N ARG A 31 -10.22 22.32 2.38
CA ARG A 31 -9.07 22.39 3.30
C ARG A 31 -8.71 20.98 3.76
N PRO A 32 -7.45 20.56 3.64
CA PRO A 32 -6.99 19.29 4.18
C PRO A 32 -6.92 19.32 5.69
N ASP A 33 -7.06 18.15 6.34
CA ASP A 33 -6.89 18.06 7.79
C ASP A 33 -5.52 18.57 8.21
N GLY A 34 -5.47 19.33 9.28
CA GLY A 34 -4.23 19.89 9.82
C GLY A 34 -3.57 20.98 8.95
N TYR A 35 -4.25 21.57 7.97
CA TYR A 35 -3.69 22.62 7.08
C TYR A 35 -3.05 23.78 7.84
N MET A 36 -3.59 24.13 9.02
CA MET A 36 -3.08 25.20 9.88
C MET A 36 -1.68 24.92 10.45
N PHE A 37 -1.25 23.66 10.48
CA PHE A 37 0.10 23.27 10.92
C PHE A 37 1.11 23.27 9.76
N ASN A 38 0.66 23.44 8.52
CA ASN A 38 1.55 23.47 7.36
C ASN A 38 2.43 24.72 7.38
N PRO A 39 3.76 24.59 7.25
CA PRO A 39 4.67 25.75 7.26
C PRO A 39 4.36 26.79 6.19
N ARG A 40 3.92 26.38 4.99
CA ARG A 40 3.56 27.31 3.90
C ARG A 40 2.29 28.12 4.22
N PHE A 41 1.31 27.50 4.91
CA PHE A 41 0.13 28.22 5.40
C PHE A 41 0.50 29.22 6.47
N LYS A 42 1.31 28.80 7.47
CA LYS A 42 1.81 29.70 8.54
C LYS A 42 2.63 30.87 8.00
N ALA A 43 3.36 30.67 6.91
CA ALA A 43 4.14 31.71 6.24
C ALA A 43 3.32 32.57 5.26
N GLY A 44 2.01 32.35 5.12
CA GLY A 44 1.15 33.06 4.17
C GLY A 44 1.41 32.73 2.68
N LEU A 45 2.20 31.68 2.40
CA LEU A 45 2.57 31.27 1.04
C LEU A 45 1.54 30.32 0.39
N TRP A 46 0.49 29.96 1.12
CA TRP A 46 -0.59 29.09 0.69
C TRP A 46 -1.87 29.43 1.46
N ASP A 47 -3.01 29.48 0.77
CA ASP A 47 -4.31 29.82 1.33
C ASP A 47 -5.01 28.66 2.11
N GLY A 48 -4.34 27.53 2.25
CA GLY A 48 -4.87 26.33 2.91
C GLY A 48 -5.85 25.52 2.07
N LEU A 49 -6.04 25.85 0.79
CA LEU A 49 -7.01 25.17 -0.07
C LEU A 49 -6.31 24.23 -1.07
N ILE A 50 -6.84 23.04 -1.21
CA ILE A 50 -6.59 22.14 -2.34
C ILE A 50 -7.61 22.49 -3.42
N LYS A 51 -7.13 22.72 -4.64
CA LYS A 51 -7.93 23.17 -5.79
C LYS A 51 -7.82 22.12 -6.91
N PRO A 52 -8.78 21.17 -7.00
CA PRO A 52 -8.75 20.10 -8.02
C PRO A 52 -8.87 20.59 -9.46
N ILE A 53 -9.45 21.77 -9.68
CA ILE A 53 -9.50 22.49 -10.95
C ILE A 53 -8.87 23.87 -10.78
N ASP A 54 -8.06 24.30 -11.72
CA ASP A 54 -7.41 25.61 -11.68
C ASP A 54 -8.31 26.75 -12.22
N GLY A 55 -7.79 27.99 -12.24
CA GLY A 55 -8.54 29.17 -12.73
C GLY A 55 -8.71 29.20 -14.25
N HIS A 56 -8.05 28.31 -14.98
CA HIS A 56 -8.12 28.17 -16.45
C HIS A 56 -8.96 26.94 -16.85
N GLY A 57 -9.60 26.27 -15.88
CA GLY A 57 -10.41 25.08 -16.11
C GLY A 57 -9.63 23.79 -16.28
N VAL A 58 -8.30 23.77 -16.01
CA VAL A 58 -7.47 22.57 -16.12
C VAL A 58 -7.58 21.73 -14.87
N PHE A 59 -7.75 20.42 -15.05
CA PHE A 59 -7.84 19.44 -13.98
C PHE A 59 -7.21 18.10 -14.40
N HIS A 60 -6.86 17.27 -13.43
CA HIS A 60 -6.38 15.92 -13.74
C HIS A 60 -7.49 15.08 -14.37
N LYS A 61 -7.20 14.41 -15.48
CA LYS A 61 -8.16 13.67 -16.30
C LYS A 61 -8.99 12.63 -15.53
N GLY A 62 -8.43 12.02 -14.47
CA GLY A 62 -9.15 11.10 -13.60
C GLY A 62 -10.31 11.73 -12.80
N LEU A 63 -10.38 13.05 -12.72
CA LEU A 63 -11.50 13.77 -12.09
C LEU A 63 -12.66 14.08 -13.04
N LEU A 64 -12.61 13.59 -14.28
CA LEU A 64 -13.63 13.89 -15.31
C LEU A 64 -15.05 13.65 -14.80
N LEU A 65 -15.33 12.47 -14.26
CA LEU A 65 -16.67 12.13 -13.74
C LEU A 65 -17.12 13.08 -12.63
N LYS A 66 -16.19 13.48 -11.77
CA LYS A 66 -16.48 14.41 -10.68
C LYS A 66 -16.78 15.81 -11.18
N VAL A 67 -16.06 16.29 -12.20
CA VAL A 67 -16.31 17.59 -12.85
C VAL A 67 -17.66 17.56 -13.56
N CYS A 68 -17.98 16.50 -14.33
CA CYS A 68 -19.28 16.32 -14.99
C CYS A 68 -20.42 16.33 -13.97
N LYS A 69 -20.34 15.53 -12.91
CA LYS A 69 -21.35 15.51 -11.85
C LYS A 69 -21.55 16.89 -11.20
N THR A 70 -20.47 17.62 -10.97
CA THR A 70 -20.56 18.98 -10.40
C THR A 70 -21.23 19.96 -11.36
N LEU A 71 -21.00 19.84 -12.68
CA LEU A 71 -21.71 20.63 -13.68
C LEU A 71 -23.22 20.35 -13.64
N GLU A 72 -23.60 19.08 -13.60
CA GLU A 72 -25.03 18.64 -13.53
C GLU A 72 -25.70 19.14 -12.23
N GLU A 73 -25.03 19.05 -11.08
CA GLU A 73 -25.51 19.56 -9.78
C GLU A 73 -25.72 21.08 -9.80
N LEU A 74 -24.95 21.81 -10.61
CA LEU A 74 -25.13 23.26 -10.84
C LEU A 74 -26.19 23.60 -11.89
N GLY A 75 -26.84 22.60 -12.50
CA GLY A 75 -27.84 22.78 -13.55
C GLY A 75 -27.29 22.97 -14.96
N TYR A 76 -25.99 22.75 -15.16
CA TYR A 76 -25.35 22.81 -16.48
C TYR A 76 -25.35 21.41 -17.12
N SER A 77 -26.47 20.99 -17.71
CA SER A 77 -26.57 19.70 -18.40
C SER A 77 -26.20 19.76 -19.88
N ASP A 78 -26.14 20.97 -20.47
CA ASP A 78 -25.77 21.18 -21.87
C ASP A 78 -24.26 21.43 -22.00
N TYR A 79 -23.49 20.35 -21.92
CA TYR A 79 -22.06 20.35 -22.21
C TYR A 79 -21.67 19.19 -23.12
N ALA A 80 -20.66 19.39 -23.94
CA ALA A 80 -20.11 18.36 -24.81
C ALA A 80 -18.76 17.85 -24.31
N ILE A 81 -18.57 16.55 -24.34
CA ILE A 81 -17.27 15.89 -24.18
C ILE A 81 -16.81 15.51 -25.58
N ASN A 82 -15.61 15.95 -25.98
CA ASN A 82 -15.06 15.53 -27.25
C ASN A 82 -14.59 14.06 -27.15
N GLU A 83 -15.39 13.14 -27.67
CA GLU A 83 -15.11 11.70 -27.61
C GLU A 83 -13.74 11.32 -28.15
N LYS A 84 -13.26 12.00 -29.21
CA LYS A 84 -11.94 11.75 -29.77
C LYS A 84 -10.80 12.01 -28.78
N ASP A 85 -11.00 12.95 -27.86
CA ASP A 85 -10.01 13.31 -26.84
C ASP A 85 -10.03 12.33 -25.64
N PHE A 86 -11.10 11.54 -25.53
CA PHE A 86 -11.30 10.56 -24.45
C PHE A 86 -11.45 9.13 -25.00
N VAL A 87 -10.66 8.80 -26.03
CA VAL A 87 -10.69 7.50 -26.71
C VAL A 87 -10.60 6.31 -25.76
N GLN A 88 -9.85 6.44 -24.65
CA GLN A 88 -9.73 5.38 -23.65
C GLN A 88 -11.07 4.95 -23.02
N PHE A 89 -12.11 5.82 -23.03
CA PHE A 89 -13.45 5.48 -22.54
C PHE A 89 -14.35 4.85 -23.62
N TYR A 90 -14.01 5.04 -24.89
CA TYR A 90 -14.82 4.62 -26.04
C TYR A 90 -14.20 3.46 -26.84
N GLU A 91 -12.91 3.13 -26.60
CA GLU A 91 -12.28 1.99 -27.24
C GLU A 91 -12.89 0.67 -26.74
N PRO A 92 -13.01 -0.36 -27.60
CA PRO A 92 -13.48 -1.67 -27.20
C PRO A 92 -12.64 -2.24 -26.06
N ALA A 93 -13.28 -2.97 -25.16
CA ALA A 93 -12.60 -3.72 -24.10
C ALA A 93 -11.54 -4.65 -24.70
N ILE A 94 -10.47 -4.87 -23.94
CA ILE A 94 -9.43 -5.84 -24.26
C ILE A 94 -9.79 -7.12 -23.50
N ASN A 95 -9.79 -8.26 -24.18
CA ASN A 95 -10.09 -9.52 -23.52
C ASN A 95 -8.91 -10.02 -22.68
N ILE A 96 -9.24 -10.73 -21.60
CA ILE A 96 -8.23 -11.48 -20.86
C ILE A 96 -7.60 -12.52 -21.78
N THR A 97 -6.29 -12.58 -21.69
CA THR A 97 -5.50 -13.57 -22.40
C THR A 97 -5.57 -14.92 -21.69
N ASN A 98 -5.91 -15.96 -22.42
CA ASN A 98 -5.78 -17.35 -21.98
C ASN A 98 -4.30 -17.74 -21.96
N LEU A 99 -3.64 -17.54 -20.81
CA LEU A 99 -2.25 -17.93 -20.58
C LEU A 99 -2.23 -19.09 -19.59
N GLU A 100 -1.42 -20.08 -19.87
CA GLU A 100 -1.03 -21.05 -18.86
C GLU A 100 -0.01 -20.38 -17.93
N ILE A 101 -0.33 -20.33 -16.64
CA ILE A 101 0.46 -19.66 -15.61
C ILE A 101 0.94 -20.73 -14.64
N THR A 102 2.21 -20.67 -14.25
CA THR A 102 2.78 -21.62 -13.30
C THR A 102 3.34 -20.90 -12.07
N ASP A 103 3.49 -21.66 -10.98
CA ASP A 103 4.29 -21.24 -9.81
C ASP A 103 5.77 -21.65 -9.99
N ALA A 104 6.60 -21.35 -8.97
CA ALA A 104 8.02 -21.68 -8.96
C ALA A 104 8.31 -23.20 -9.07
N ASP A 105 7.37 -24.03 -8.68
CA ASP A 105 7.48 -25.50 -8.70
C ASP A 105 6.91 -26.09 -10.01
N GLY A 106 6.41 -25.23 -10.93
CA GLY A 106 5.83 -25.61 -12.21
C GLY A 106 4.36 -26.05 -12.14
N ASN A 107 3.68 -25.88 -11.00
CA ASN A 107 2.26 -26.19 -10.89
C ASN A 107 1.41 -25.10 -11.56
N ILE A 108 0.35 -25.50 -12.25
CA ILE A 108 -0.57 -24.58 -12.91
C ILE A 108 -1.31 -23.73 -11.86
N ILE A 109 -1.22 -22.42 -12.01
CA ILE A 109 -2.00 -21.46 -11.23
C ILE A 109 -3.28 -21.14 -11.98
N GLN A 110 -4.42 -21.41 -11.35
CA GLN A 110 -5.72 -20.92 -11.82
C GLN A 110 -6.02 -19.59 -11.12
N PRO A 111 -6.21 -18.48 -11.86
CA PRO A 111 -6.64 -17.22 -11.27
C PRO A 111 -7.96 -17.40 -10.52
N HIS A 112 -8.08 -16.76 -9.38
CA HIS A 112 -9.35 -16.70 -8.68
C HIS A 112 -10.32 -15.74 -9.40
N ASP A 113 -11.63 -15.96 -9.26
CA ASP A 113 -12.70 -15.15 -9.84
C ASP A 113 -12.56 -13.64 -9.57
N TYR A 114 -12.15 -13.25 -8.35
CA TYR A 114 -11.90 -11.85 -8.02
C TYR A 114 -10.66 -11.29 -8.74
N GLN A 115 -9.66 -12.11 -9.04
CA GLN A 115 -8.48 -11.68 -9.82
C GLN A 115 -8.88 -11.45 -11.28
N GLU A 116 -9.67 -12.35 -11.85
CA GLU A 116 -10.23 -12.18 -13.20
C GLU A 116 -11.12 -10.95 -13.26
N SER A 117 -11.98 -10.74 -12.25
CA SER A 117 -12.83 -9.54 -12.15
C SER A 117 -11.99 -8.26 -12.08
N ALA A 118 -10.86 -8.28 -11.35
CA ALA A 118 -9.94 -7.14 -11.27
C ALA A 118 -9.29 -6.84 -12.63
N VAL A 119 -8.84 -7.87 -13.35
CA VAL A 119 -8.24 -7.74 -14.69
C VAL A 119 -9.27 -7.22 -15.68
N ASN A 120 -10.48 -7.80 -15.71
CA ASN A 120 -11.58 -7.35 -16.58
C ASN A 120 -11.91 -5.90 -16.33
N TRP A 121 -12.12 -5.53 -15.06
CA TRP A 121 -12.42 -4.15 -14.70
C TRP A 121 -11.31 -3.18 -15.15
N ALA A 122 -10.04 -3.55 -14.98
CA ALA A 122 -8.92 -2.74 -15.42
C ALA A 122 -8.89 -2.58 -16.94
N LEU A 123 -9.13 -3.67 -17.70
CA LEU A 123 -9.14 -3.66 -19.16
C LEU A 123 -10.33 -2.88 -19.74
N GLU A 124 -11.48 -2.89 -19.09
CA GLU A 124 -12.65 -2.12 -19.46
C GLU A 124 -12.48 -0.64 -19.17
N ASN A 125 -12.08 -0.30 -17.94
CA ASN A 125 -12.01 1.09 -17.48
C ASN A 125 -10.72 1.80 -17.90
N LYS A 126 -9.62 1.08 -18.14
CA LYS A 126 -8.29 1.57 -18.57
C LYS A 126 -7.65 2.58 -17.61
N ARG A 127 -8.40 3.07 -16.63
CA ARG A 127 -7.97 4.06 -15.65
C ARG A 127 -8.67 3.81 -14.33
N GLY A 128 -7.90 3.68 -13.23
CA GLY A 128 -8.45 3.54 -11.90
C GLY A 128 -7.52 2.89 -10.89
N ILE A 129 -8.07 2.56 -9.73
CA ILE A 129 -7.34 1.99 -8.61
C ILE A 129 -8.01 0.68 -8.19
N VAL A 130 -7.31 -0.41 -8.33
CA VAL A 130 -7.75 -1.74 -7.87
C VAL A 130 -7.35 -1.89 -6.39
N ILE A 131 -8.34 -2.01 -5.52
CA ILE A 131 -8.12 -2.27 -4.09
C ILE A 131 -8.22 -3.79 -3.88
N ALA A 132 -7.08 -4.40 -3.56
CA ALA A 132 -6.95 -5.82 -3.30
C ALA A 132 -6.02 -6.03 -2.08
N PRO A 133 -6.47 -6.71 -1.01
CA PRO A 133 -5.70 -6.85 0.22
C PRO A 133 -4.35 -7.54 0.00
N THR A 134 -3.48 -7.45 0.99
CA THR A 134 -2.21 -8.19 0.97
C THR A 134 -2.50 -9.69 0.92
N GLY A 135 -1.86 -10.39 0.00
CA GLY A 135 -2.10 -11.82 -0.22
C GLY A 135 -3.17 -12.13 -1.28
N ALA A 136 -3.87 -11.13 -1.83
CA ALA A 136 -4.83 -11.31 -2.92
C ALA A 136 -4.20 -11.57 -4.31
N GLY A 137 -2.85 -11.58 -4.41
CA GLY A 137 -2.16 -11.86 -5.68
C GLY A 137 -2.11 -10.67 -6.63
N LYS A 138 -1.85 -9.46 -6.12
CA LYS A 138 -1.71 -8.23 -6.94
C LYS A 138 -0.71 -8.38 -8.09
N SER A 139 0.42 -9.07 -7.87
CA SER A 139 1.42 -9.32 -8.93
C SER A 139 0.84 -10.11 -10.11
N LEU A 140 -0.02 -11.10 -9.84
CA LEU A 140 -0.71 -11.86 -10.88
C LEU A 140 -1.71 -10.99 -11.66
N ILE A 141 -2.47 -10.13 -10.96
CA ILE A 141 -3.39 -9.17 -11.60
C ILE A 141 -2.62 -8.23 -12.54
N ILE A 142 -1.46 -7.70 -12.10
CA ILE A 142 -0.60 -6.85 -12.94
C ILE A 142 -0.11 -7.64 -14.14
N TYR A 143 0.42 -8.86 -13.93
CA TYR A 143 0.95 -9.72 -14.98
C TYR A 143 -0.10 -10.01 -16.07
N LEU A 144 -1.28 -10.53 -15.69
CA LEU A 144 -2.37 -10.84 -16.59
C LEU A 144 -2.83 -9.62 -17.39
N THR A 145 -2.97 -8.49 -16.72
CA THR A 145 -3.36 -7.23 -17.38
C THR A 145 -2.30 -6.82 -18.40
N ILE A 146 -1.01 -6.86 -18.05
CA ILE A 146 0.09 -6.51 -18.96
C ILE A 146 0.12 -7.46 -20.18
N GLN A 147 -0.01 -8.75 -19.97
CA GLN A 147 -0.01 -9.72 -21.08
C GLN A 147 -1.18 -9.47 -22.04
N SER A 148 -2.37 -9.19 -21.51
CA SER A 148 -3.54 -8.82 -22.32
C SER A 148 -3.30 -7.53 -23.11
N LEU A 149 -2.66 -6.51 -22.52
CA LEU A 149 -2.30 -5.28 -23.21
C LEU A 149 -1.30 -5.52 -24.34
N LEU A 150 -0.24 -6.29 -24.09
CA LEU A 150 0.79 -6.61 -25.11
C LEU A 150 0.21 -7.40 -26.27
N GLN A 151 -0.65 -8.40 -26.00
CA GLN A 151 -1.29 -9.19 -27.05
C GLN A 151 -2.28 -8.38 -27.89
N SER A 152 -2.89 -7.36 -27.33
CA SER A 152 -3.75 -6.43 -28.08
C SER A 152 -2.98 -5.65 -29.16
N LYS A 153 -1.65 -5.60 -29.09
CA LYS A 153 -0.74 -4.83 -29.95
C LYS A 153 -0.98 -3.32 -29.95
N ARG A 154 -1.91 -2.84 -29.10
CA ARG A 154 -2.21 -1.39 -28.94
C ARG A 154 -1.23 -0.69 -28.01
N TYR A 155 -0.62 -1.45 -27.08
CA TYR A 155 0.30 -0.97 -26.06
C TYR A 155 1.68 -1.58 -26.30
N LYS A 156 2.69 -0.72 -26.50
CA LYS A 156 4.05 -1.14 -26.87
C LYS A 156 5.05 -0.96 -25.74
N LYS A 157 4.85 0.04 -24.90
CA LYS A 157 5.73 0.39 -23.79
C LYS A 157 4.91 0.57 -22.51
N ILE A 158 5.21 -0.23 -21.50
CA ILE A 158 4.47 -0.30 -20.23
C ILE A 158 5.44 -0.02 -19.09
N LEU A 159 5.10 0.94 -18.23
CA LEU A 159 5.85 1.27 -17.02
C LEU A 159 5.15 0.71 -15.79
N VAL A 160 5.88 -0.03 -14.95
CA VAL A 160 5.42 -0.49 -13.64
C VAL A 160 6.25 0.18 -12.56
N LEU A 161 5.61 1.02 -11.75
CA LEU A 161 6.23 1.72 -10.62
C LEU A 161 6.00 0.93 -9.33
N VAL A 162 7.08 0.68 -8.60
CA VAL A 162 7.05 -0.01 -7.31
C VAL A 162 7.80 0.81 -6.24
N PRO A 163 7.48 0.64 -4.93
CA PRO A 163 8.06 1.47 -3.87
C PRO A 163 9.53 1.18 -3.56
N THR A 164 10.02 -0.05 -3.79
CA THR A 164 11.36 -0.45 -3.35
C THR A 164 12.07 -1.34 -4.37
N VAL A 165 13.41 -1.34 -4.33
CA VAL A 165 14.24 -2.22 -5.16
C VAL A 165 13.95 -3.71 -4.90
N SER A 166 13.62 -4.07 -3.66
CA SER A 166 13.23 -5.43 -3.31
C SER A 166 11.96 -5.87 -4.04
N LEU A 167 10.96 -4.98 -4.12
CA LEU A 167 9.72 -5.24 -4.86
C LEU A 167 9.94 -5.28 -6.38
N THR A 168 10.89 -4.50 -6.92
CA THR A 168 11.30 -4.62 -8.34
C THR A 168 11.81 -6.02 -8.65
N THR A 169 12.64 -6.56 -7.75
CA THR A 169 13.22 -7.89 -7.92
C THR A 169 12.17 -8.99 -7.74
N GLN A 170 11.28 -8.84 -6.74
CA GLN A 170 10.19 -9.78 -6.50
C GLN A 170 9.23 -9.83 -7.70
N LEU A 171 8.76 -8.67 -8.18
CA LEU A 171 7.81 -8.62 -9.30
C LEU A 171 8.43 -9.17 -10.59
N PHE A 172 9.73 -8.94 -10.82
CA PHE A 172 10.46 -9.54 -11.93
C PHE A 172 10.50 -11.08 -11.81
N SER A 173 10.77 -11.60 -10.60
CA SER A 173 10.77 -13.05 -10.34
C SER A 173 9.37 -13.65 -10.51
N ASP A 174 8.33 -12.97 -9.99
CA ASP A 174 6.95 -13.39 -10.15
C ASP A 174 6.58 -13.49 -11.66
N PHE A 175 7.01 -12.52 -12.47
CA PHE A 175 6.77 -12.51 -13.90
C PHE A 175 7.52 -13.64 -14.65
N ASP A 176 8.73 -13.96 -14.20
CA ASP A 176 9.51 -15.07 -14.76
C ASP A 176 8.84 -16.41 -14.45
N GLU A 177 8.38 -16.61 -13.21
CA GLU A 177 7.62 -17.78 -12.79
C GLU A 177 6.32 -17.92 -13.62
N TYR A 178 5.51 -16.87 -13.71
CA TYR A 178 4.21 -16.89 -14.41
C TYR A 178 4.33 -17.12 -15.93
N SER A 179 5.46 -16.78 -16.54
CA SER A 179 5.68 -16.95 -17.98
C SER A 179 6.42 -18.23 -18.34
N HIS A 180 6.87 -19.01 -17.37
CA HIS A 180 7.73 -20.17 -17.59
C HIS A 180 7.08 -21.24 -18.47
N SER A 181 5.83 -21.60 -18.22
CA SER A 181 5.08 -22.58 -19.02
C SER A 181 4.89 -22.17 -20.47
N ASN A 182 4.88 -20.87 -20.76
CA ASN A 182 4.77 -20.35 -22.12
C ASN A 182 6.12 -20.24 -22.86
N GLY A 183 7.20 -20.76 -22.25
CA GLY A 183 8.55 -20.70 -22.83
C GLY A 183 9.15 -19.29 -22.87
N LEU A 184 8.54 -18.34 -22.17
CA LEU A 184 9.00 -16.96 -22.08
C LEU A 184 9.78 -16.76 -20.79
N LYS A 185 10.92 -16.09 -20.89
CA LYS A 185 11.67 -15.62 -19.72
C LYS A 185 11.43 -14.13 -19.53
N ALA A 186 11.29 -13.68 -18.28
CA ALA A 186 11.07 -12.27 -17.99
C ALA A 186 12.17 -11.37 -18.59
N GLU A 187 13.42 -11.81 -18.63
CA GLU A 187 14.54 -11.08 -19.23
C GLU A 187 14.35 -10.72 -20.72
N ASN A 188 13.51 -11.43 -21.45
CA ASN A 188 13.25 -11.22 -22.87
C ASN A 188 12.20 -10.12 -23.14
N TYR A 189 11.40 -9.72 -22.13
CA TYR A 189 10.37 -8.71 -22.31
C TYR A 189 10.31 -7.67 -21.19
N VAL A 190 11.01 -7.89 -20.07
CA VAL A 190 11.02 -6.98 -18.92
C VAL A 190 12.38 -6.34 -18.71
N HIS A 191 12.42 -5.03 -18.73
CA HIS A 191 13.57 -4.21 -18.35
C HIS A 191 13.46 -3.78 -16.88
N LYS A 192 14.33 -4.33 -16.02
CA LYS A 192 14.38 -3.99 -14.60
C LYS A 192 15.35 -2.84 -14.36
N ILE A 193 14.84 -1.67 -13.99
CA ILE A 193 15.62 -0.49 -13.65
C ILE A 193 15.93 -0.48 -12.15
N SER A 194 17.23 -0.53 -11.83
CA SER A 194 17.75 -0.36 -10.47
C SER A 194 18.89 0.64 -10.48
N SER A 195 19.35 1.08 -9.29
CA SER A 195 20.45 2.03 -9.18
C SER A 195 21.67 1.59 -10.01
N GLY A 196 22.19 2.50 -10.86
CA GLY A 196 23.38 2.26 -11.70
C GLY A 196 23.12 1.48 -13.01
N LYS A 197 21.88 1.03 -13.29
CA LYS A 197 21.53 0.38 -14.56
C LYS A 197 21.03 1.39 -15.60
N ASP A 198 21.15 1.00 -16.87
CA ASP A 198 20.60 1.76 -17.97
C ASP A 198 19.10 1.97 -17.77
N LYS A 199 18.62 3.17 -18.09
CA LYS A 199 17.22 3.57 -17.98
C LYS A 199 16.44 3.36 -19.28
N GLN A 200 17.14 3.11 -20.38
CA GLN A 200 16.57 2.86 -21.71
C GLN A 200 16.67 1.40 -22.10
N SER A 201 15.66 0.90 -22.78
CA SER A 201 15.64 -0.45 -23.34
C SER A 201 14.68 -0.52 -24.53
N HIS A 202 14.88 -1.50 -25.41
CA HIS A 202 13.93 -1.86 -26.46
C HIS A 202 12.78 -2.72 -25.94
N LEU A 203 12.93 -3.32 -24.76
CA LEU A 203 11.94 -4.21 -24.17
C LEU A 203 10.60 -3.51 -23.89
N PRO A 204 9.46 -4.22 -23.97
CA PRO A 204 8.15 -3.60 -23.84
C PRO A 204 7.75 -3.24 -22.40
N VAL A 205 8.23 -3.95 -21.38
CA VAL A 205 7.83 -3.74 -19.98
C VAL A 205 9.00 -3.19 -19.18
N TYR A 206 8.77 -2.13 -18.42
CA TYR A 206 9.75 -1.51 -17.53
C TYR A 206 9.27 -1.64 -16.10
N ILE A 207 10.07 -2.22 -15.21
CA ILE A 207 9.82 -2.25 -13.76
C ILE A 207 10.86 -1.38 -13.08
N SER A 208 10.40 -0.34 -12.39
CA SER A 208 11.27 0.66 -11.75
C SER A 208 10.75 1.10 -10.39
N THR A 209 11.64 1.49 -9.50
CA THR A 209 11.24 2.36 -8.40
C THR A 209 11.12 3.79 -8.93
N TRP A 210 10.19 4.58 -8.36
CA TRP A 210 10.08 6.00 -8.75
C TRP A 210 11.36 6.79 -8.45
N GLN A 211 12.07 6.45 -7.36
CA GLN A 211 13.34 7.08 -6.98
C GLN A 211 14.42 6.92 -8.06
N SER A 212 14.35 5.85 -8.84
CA SER A 212 15.34 5.60 -9.90
C SER A 212 15.15 6.47 -11.13
N ILE A 213 13.93 6.98 -11.37
CA ILE A 213 13.59 7.66 -12.63
C ILE A 213 13.03 9.09 -12.47
N TYR A 214 12.57 9.51 -11.25
CA TYR A 214 11.93 10.83 -11.08
C TYR A 214 12.83 12.03 -11.42
N ASN A 215 14.16 11.85 -11.35
CA ASN A 215 15.14 12.88 -11.69
C ASN A 215 15.45 13.00 -13.20
N ILE A 216 14.82 12.16 -14.05
CA ILE A 216 14.99 12.26 -15.50
C ILE A 216 14.30 13.54 -15.97
N LYS A 217 15.09 14.47 -16.54
CA LYS A 217 14.59 15.77 -17.00
C LYS A 217 13.99 15.71 -18.41
N ASP A 218 14.41 14.72 -19.19
CA ASP A 218 13.90 14.51 -20.54
C ASP A 218 12.46 13.99 -20.48
N LYS A 219 11.51 14.82 -20.89
CA LYS A 219 10.09 14.47 -20.91
C LYS A 219 9.79 13.36 -21.91
N SER A 220 10.51 13.26 -23.01
CA SER A 220 10.32 12.22 -24.03
C SER A 220 10.52 10.82 -23.47
N TYR A 221 11.32 10.69 -22.40
CA TYR A 221 11.47 9.45 -21.66
C TYR A 221 10.15 8.91 -21.08
N PHE A 222 9.30 9.80 -20.57
CA PHE A 222 8.02 9.42 -20.00
C PHE A 222 6.90 9.35 -21.04
N GLU A 223 7.00 10.12 -22.12
CA GLU A 223 6.05 10.14 -23.21
C GLU A 223 6.05 8.85 -24.06
N GLN A 224 7.13 8.03 -23.96
CA GLN A 224 7.20 6.75 -24.65
C GLN A 224 6.23 5.70 -24.09
N PHE A 225 5.70 5.86 -22.87
CA PHE A 225 4.86 4.85 -22.22
C PHE A 225 3.39 5.01 -22.61
N ASP A 226 2.79 3.94 -23.13
CA ASP A 226 1.38 3.84 -23.48
C ASP A 226 0.53 3.44 -22.26
N ALA A 227 1.13 2.73 -21.29
CA ALA A 227 0.50 2.27 -20.07
C ALA A 227 1.40 2.46 -18.84
N VAL A 228 0.78 2.78 -17.70
CA VAL A 228 1.45 2.91 -16.40
C VAL A 228 0.70 2.14 -15.33
N PHE A 229 1.42 1.33 -14.59
CA PHE A 229 0.96 0.66 -13.38
C PHE A 229 1.67 1.23 -12.16
N VAL A 230 0.95 1.39 -11.06
CA VAL A 230 1.53 1.83 -9.79
C VAL A 230 1.18 0.81 -8.72
N ASP A 231 2.14 0.01 -8.29
CA ASP A 231 1.96 -0.87 -7.14
C ASP A 231 2.12 -0.08 -5.83
N GLU A 232 1.38 -0.49 -4.81
CA GLU A 232 1.25 0.23 -3.53
C GLU A 232 0.88 1.71 -3.73
N THR A 233 -0.17 1.93 -4.50
CA THR A 233 -0.70 3.24 -4.92
C THR A 233 -0.92 4.22 -3.76
N HIS A 234 -1.14 3.74 -2.54
CA HIS A 234 -1.27 4.59 -1.36
C HIS A 234 -0.04 5.48 -1.08
N THR A 235 1.06 5.27 -1.81
CA THR A 235 2.27 6.11 -1.76
C THR A 235 2.34 7.12 -2.91
N ALA A 236 1.41 7.07 -3.87
CA ALA A 236 1.46 7.83 -5.12
C ALA A 236 1.06 9.32 -4.97
N ASP A 237 0.65 9.76 -3.78
CA ASP A 237 0.47 11.18 -3.45
C ASP A 237 1.79 11.93 -3.19
N SER A 238 2.93 11.22 -3.24
CA SER A 238 4.24 11.84 -3.17
C SER A 238 4.54 12.68 -4.42
N SER A 239 5.25 13.80 -4.23
CA SER A 239 5.60 14.72 -5.32
C SER A 239 6.33 14.03 -6.48
N SER A 240 7.19 13.06 -6.18
CA SER A 240 7.97 12.33 -7.19
C SER A 240 7.10 11.46 -8.11
N ILE A 241 6.15 10.71 -7.53
CA ILE A 241 5.25 9.84 -8.32
C ILE A 241 4.27 10.72 -9.10
N THR A 242 3.71 11.75 -8.46
CA THR A 242 2.85 12.73 -9.13
C THR A 242 3.55 13.34 -10.36
N GLN A 243 4.83 13.73 -10.23
CA GLN A 243 5.61 14.26 -11.34
C GLN A 243 5.75 13.24 -12.47
N ILE A 244 6.10 11.98 -12.16
CA ILE A 244 6.21 10.91 -13.16
C ILE A 244 4.89 10.71 -13.89
N LEU A 245 3.79 10.53 -13.16
CA LEU A 245 2.47 10.29 -13.72
C LEU A 245 1.99 11.46 -14.59
N ASN A 246 2.27 12.71 -14.19
CA ASN A 246 1.96 13.88 -14.99
C ASN A 246 2.81 13.97 -16.27
N SER A 247 4.02 13.42 -16.28
CA SER A 247 4.92 13.38 -17.43
C SER A 247 4.61 12.25 -18.41
N CYS A 248 3.90 11.19 -17.98
CA CYS A 248 3.45 10.11 -18.86
C CYS A 248 2.23 10.55 -19.70
N THR A 249 2.40 11.59 -20.51
CA THR A 249 1.31 12.28 -21.23
C THR A 249 0.64 11.44 -22.31
N ASN A 250 1.26 10.33 -22.74
CA ASN A 250 0.71 9.41 -23.73
C ASN A 250 0.14 8.13 -23.10
N ALA A 251 0.28 7.93 -21.76
CA ALA A 251 -0.19 6.74 -21.11
C ALA A 251 -1.72 6.73 -21.00
N ARG A 252 -2.38 6.04 -21.92
CA ARG A 252 -3.84 5.87 -21.98
C ARG A 252 -4.36 4.92 -20.91
N PHE A 253 -3.55 3.93 -20.55
CA PHE A 253 -3.86 2.94 -19.53
C PHE A 253 -3.13 3.27 -18.24
N ARG A 254 -3.88 3.50 -17.14
CA ARG A 254 -3.32 3.94 -15.85
C ARG A 254 -3.99 3.22 -14.71
N ILE A 255 -3.37 2.20 -14.19
CA ILE A 255 -3.92 1.40 -13.09
C ILE A 255 -3.01 1.46 -11.86
N GLY A 256 -3.60 1.85 -10.75
CA GLY A 256 -3.01 1.71 -9.44
C GLY A 256 -3.48 0.43 -8.75
N LEU A 257 -2.62 -0.20 -7.95
CA LEU A 257 -2.98 -1.33 -7.11
C LEU A 257 -2.56 -1.04 -5.67
N THR A 258 -3.43 -1.36 -4.71
CA THR A 258 -3.11 -1.19 -3.28
C THR A 258 -3.94 -2.13 -2.42
N GLY A 259 -3.43 -2.47 -1.24
CA GLY A 259 -4.19 -3.21 -0.23
C GLY A 259 -5.18 -2.34 0.55
N THR A 260 -4.87 -1.06 0.69
CA THR A 260 -5.65 -0.09 1.48
C THR A 260 -5.46 1.31 0.94
N LEU A 261 -6.48 2.14 1.04
CA LEU A 261 -6.39 3.58 0.83
C LEU A 261 -6.48 4.31 2.18
N LYS A 262 -5.81 5.44 2.29
CA LYS A 262 -6.00 6.32 3.45
C LYS A 262 -7.39 6.95 3.37
N ASN A 263 -8.15 6.88 4.44
CA ASN A 263 -9.44 7.56 4.53
C ASN A 263 -9.24 9.08 4.77
N CYS A 264 -8.69 9.76 3.76
CA CYS A 264 -8.39 11.18 3.77
C CYS A 264 -8.79 11.78 2.42
N LYS A 265 -9.66 12.79 2.43
CA LYS A 265 -10.17 13.44 1.21
C LYS A 265 -9.06 13.93 0.29
N THR A 266 -7.99 14.50 0.85
CA THR A 266 -6.82 14.97 0.09
C THR A 266 -6.16 13.84 -0.68
N HIS A 267 -5.90 12.73 0.00
CA HIS A 267 -5.25 11.57 -0.58
C HIS A 267 -6.12 10.93 -1.68
N ILE A 268 -7.40 10.69 -1.39
CA ILE A 268 -8.35 10.13 -2.36
C ILE A 268 -8.46 11.04 -3.58
N THR A 269 -8.64 12.36 -3.39
CA THR A 269 -8.77 13.30 -4.52
C THR A 269 -7.51 13.33 -5.39
N ALA A 270 -6.33 13.30 -4.80
CA ALA A 270 -5.07 13.27 -5.54
C ALA A 270 -4.92 11.98 -6.37
N LEU A 271 -5.18 10.83 -5.76
CA LEU A 271 -5.09 9.54 -6.44
C LEU A 271 -6.14 9.38 -7.52
N THR A 272 -7.40 9.76 -7.26
CA THR A 272 -8.46 9.77 -8.28
C THR A 272 -8.07 10.66 -9.46
N GLY A 273 -7.50 11.83 -9.19
CA GLY A 273 -7.01 12.72 -10.24
C GLY A 273 -5.98 12.07 -11.14
N LEU A 274 -4.98 11.42 -10.57
CA LEU A 274 -3.85 10.83 -11.29
C LEU A 274 -4.22 9.53 -12.02
N LEU A 275 -5.06 8.68 -11.39
CA LEU A 275 -5.32 7.31 -11.83
C LEU A 275 -6.78 7.06 -12.19
N GLY A 276 -7.75 7.66 -11.53
CA GLY A 276 -9.19 7.42 -11.70
C GLY A 276 -9.86 6.88 -10.43
N GLU A 277 -11.11 6.47 -10.54
CA GLU A 277 -11.91 5.94 -9.44
C GLU A 277 -11.36 4.61 -8.91
N SER A 278 -11.73 4.27 -7.68
CA SER A 278 -11.30 3.03 -7.03
C SER A 278 -12.36 1.93 -7.14
N TYR A 279 -11.88 0.70 -7.29
CA TYR A 279 -12.67 -0.53 -7.31
C TYR A 279 -12.14 -1.52 -6.28
N GLN A 280 -12.97 -1.88 -5.31
CA GLN A 280 -12.69 -2.90 -4.30
C GLN A 280 -13.05 -4.27 -4.87
N VAL A 281 -12.05 -5.11 -5.13
CA VAL A 281 -12.31 -6.43 -5.77
C VAL A 281 -12.61 -7.54 -4.78
N THR A 282 -12.08 -7.46 -3.58
CA THR A 282 -12.31 -8.39 -2.48
C THR A 282 -11.84 -7.78 -1.16
N THR A 283 -12.21 -8.40 -0.05
CA THR A 283 -11.81 -8.01 1.31
C THR A 283 -10.93 -9.08 1.96
N THR A 284 -10.19 -8.71 2.99
CA THR A 284 -9.40 -9.69 3.77
C THR A 284 -10.31 -10.76 4.37
N LYS A 285 -11.49 -10.35 4.85
CA LYS A 285 -12.49 -11.25 5.44
C LYS A 285 -12.99 -12.28 4.43
N GLU A 286 -13.40 -11.85 3.23
CA GLU A 286 -13.82 -12.76 2.16
C GLU A 286 -12.74 -13.77 1.80
N LEU A 287 -11.48 -13.35 1.72
CA LEU A 287 -10.36 -14.25 1.43
C LEU A 287 -10.12 -15.27 2.55
N MET A 288 -10.33 -14.89 3.81
CA MET A 288 -10.28 -15.81 4.95
C MET A 288 -11.45 -16.80 4.91
N ASP A 289 -12.68 -16.34 4.70
CA ASP A 289 -13.88 -17.16 4.64
C ASP A 289 -13.83 -18.19 3.49
N ARG A 290 -13.24 -17.79 2.37
CA ARG A 290 -12.94 -18.68 1.21
C ARG A 290 -11.73 -19.59 1.44
N GLY A 291 -11.06 -19.46 2.59
CA GLY A 291 -9.88 -20.23 2.91
C GLY A 291 -8.69 -19.95 1.99
N ILE A 292 -8.62 -18.81 1.30
CA ILE A 292 -7.46 -18.34 0.51
C ILE A 292 -6.40 -17.77 1.44
N LEU A 293 -6.82 -17.06 2.48
CA LEU A 293 -5.96 -16.63 3.57
C LEU A 293 -6.20 -17.44 4.84
N THR A 294 -5.23 -17.46 5.73
CA THR A 294 -5.32 -18.06 7.05
C THR A 294 -6.23 -17.20 7.93
N ASN A 295 -7.05 -17.81 8.79
CA ASN A 295 -7.86 -17.11 9.77
C ASN A 295 -7.00 -16.30 10.74
N LEU A 296 -7.51 -15.14 11.18
CA LEU A 296 -6.83 -14.22 12.10
C LEU A 296 -7.57 -14.17 13.45
N GLU A 297 -6.83 -14.33 14.53
CA GLU A 297 -7.26 -14.04 15.89
C GLU A 297 -6.48 -12.84 16.43
N ILE A 298 -7.19 -11.82 16.90
CA ILE A 298 -6.57 -10.60 17.46
C ILE A 298 -6.77 -10.60 18.98
N SER A 299 -5.67 -10.61 19.71
CA SER A 299 -5.64 -10.34 21.14
C SER A 299 -5.26 -8.88 21.37
N ALA A 300 -6.25 -8.06 21.64
CA ALA A 300 -6.10 -6.65 21.98
C ALA A 300 -5.88 -6.52 23.49
N ILE A 301 -4.67 -6.18 23.91
CA ILE A 301 -4.24 -6.23 25.30
C ILE A 301 -3.95 -4.82 25.81
N LEU A 302 -4.76 -4.34 26.73
CA LEU A 302 -4.59 -3.04 27.38
C LEU A 302 -3.85 -3.21 28.71
N LEU A 303 -2.68 -2.57 28.81
CA LEU A 303 -1.85 -2.53 30.01
C LEU A 303 -2.17 -1.25 30.77
N LYS A 304 -2.82 -1.38 31.95
CA LYS A 304 -3.18 -0.25 32.81
C LYS A 304 -2.05 0.10 33.75
N HIS A 305 -1.38 1.21 33.48
CA HIS A 305 -0.27 1.74 34.25
C HIS A 305 -0.73 2.75 35.32
N ALA A 306 0.16 3.13 36.20
CA ALA A 306 -0.04 4.32 37.04
C ALA A 306 -0.21 5.56 36.17
N GLU A 307 -1.03 6.50 36.65
CA GLU A 307 -1.27 7.77 35.94
C GLU A 307 0.03 8.54 35.72
N LEU A 308 0.25 8.99 34.49
CA LEU A 308 1.33 9.89 34.14
C LEU A 308 0.79 11.31 33.85
N PRO A 309 1.55 12.38 34.14
CA PRO A 309 1.21 13.71 33.68
C PRO A 309 1.15 13.73 32.14
N LYS A 310 0.48 14.74 31.57
CA LYS A 310 0.44 14.90 30.12
C LYS A 310 1.87 15.20 29.63
N VAL A 311 2.39 14.28 28.81
CA VAL A 311 3.69 14.39 28.15
C VAL A 311 3.50 14.47 26.64
N GLU A 312 4.53 14.86 25.91
CA GLU A 312 4.53 14.81 24.45
C GLU A 312 4.58 13.34 23.95
N TYR A 313 4.07 13.10 22.74
CA TYR A 313 4.03 11.75 22.16
C TYR A 313 5.39 11.04 22.18
N LYS A 314 6.48 11.77 21.93
CA LYS A 314 7.83 11.23 21.94
C LYS A 314 8.24 10.71 23.32
N ASP A 315 7.92 11.47 24.36
CA ASP A 315 8.26 11.12 25.74
C ASP A 315 7.42 9.93 26.22
N GLU A 316 6.13 9.90 25.86
CA GLU A 316 5.24 8.75 26.10
C GLU A 316 5.81 7.47 25.46
N MET A 317 6.26 7.56 24.21
CA MET A 317 6.89 6.43 23.52
C MET A 317 8.19 6.01 24.19
N ASP A 318 9.02 6.95 24.65
CA ASP A 318 10.28 6.62 25.33
C ASP A 318 10.02 5.89 26.67
N ILE A 319 8.99 6.29 27.42
CA ILE A 319 8.53 5.59 28.63
C ILE A 319 8.10 4.16 28.31
N ILE A 320 7.26 3.97 27.29
CA ILE A 320 6.73 2.67 26.89
C ILE A 320 7.85 1.70 26.52
N VAL A 321 8.77 2.11 25.66
CA VAL A 321 9.81 1.22 25.14
C VAL A 321 10.90 0.88 26.17
N ALA A 322 11.11 1.78 27.14
CA ALA A 322 12.06 1.55 28.24
C ALA A 322 11.47 0.69 29.38
N HIS A 323 10.17 0.44 29.39
CA HIS A 323 9.49 -0.21 30.53
C HIS A 323 9.84 -1.70 30.62
N SER A 324 10.69 -2.07 31.59
CA SER A 324 11.26 -3.42 31.69
C SER A 324 10.23 -4.51 31.95
N LYS A 325 9.20 -4.26 32.81
CA LYS A 325 8.07 -5.20 33.07
C LYS A 325 7.30 -5.48 31.76
N ARG A 326 7.09 -4.45 30.95
CA ARG A 326 6.42 -4.56 29.65
C ARG A 326 7.25 -5.40 28.65
N ASN A 327 8.54 -5.20 28.57
CA ASN A 327 9.41 -5.99 27.70
C ASN A 327 9.49 -7.47 28.15
N LYS A 328 9.45 -7.72 29.45
CA LYS A 328 9.32 -9.09 29.99
C LYS A 328 7.98 -9.72 29.64
N PHE A 329 6.90 -8.93 29.67
CA PHE A 329 5.57 -9.38 29.27
C PHE A 329 5.52 -9.74 27.77
N ILE A 330 6.10 -8.89 26.89
CA ILE A 330 6.24 -9.21 25.47
C ILE A 330 6.95 -10.55 25.27
N ALA A 331 8.03 -10.79 26.00
CA ALA A 331 8.74 -12.05 25.93
C ALA A 331 7.90 -13.24 26.43
N SER A 332 7.07 -13.07 27.47
CA SER A 332 6.20 -14.15 27.97
C SER A 332 5.12 -14.56 26.97
N ILE A 333 4.65 -13.65 26.11
CA ILE A 333 3.72 -13.98 25.02
C ILE A 333 4.34 -15.03 24.08
N THR A 334 5.65 -15.02 23.87
CA THR A 334 6.32 -16.02 23.00
C THR A 334 6.37 -17.43 23.63
N GLU A 335 5.91 -17.59 24.86
CA GLU A 335 5.80 -18.88 25.53
C GLU A 335 4.41 -19.53 25.36
N LEU A 336 3.41 -18.77 24.90
CA LEU A 336 2.05 -19.27 24.73
C LEU A 336 1.97 -20.39 23.67
N HIS A 337 2.78 -20.26 22.60
CA HIS A 337 2.87 -21.22 21.50
C HIS A 337 4.34 -21.50 21.20
N LYS A 338 4.96 -22.35 22.03
CA LYS A 338 6.42 -22.55 22.07
C LYS A 338 7.03 -23.07 20.78
N ASP A 339 6.27 -23.82 20.00
CA ASP A 339 6.71 -24.48 18.78
C ASP A 339 6.32 -23.71 17.51
N GLU A 340 5.89 -22.46 17.66
CA GLU A 340 5.46 -21.60 16.57
C GLU A 340 6.40 -20.42 16.37
N ASN A 341 6.45 -19.89 15.15
CA ASN A 341 7.25 -18.71 14.80
C ASN A 341 6.58 -17.42 15.26
N TYR A 342 7.38 -16.51 15.79
CA TYR A 342 6.98 -15.20 16.27
C TYR A 342 7.67 -14.08 15.50
N LEU A 343 6.91 -13.03 15.18
CA LEU A 343 7.41 -11.75 14.71
C LEU A 343 7.07 -10.67 15.74
N ILE A 344 8.08 -10.04 16.28
CA ILE A 344 7.93 -8.92 17.21
C ILE A 344 8.30 -7.63 16.49
N LEU A 345 7.32 -6.74 16.32
CA LEU A 345 7.49 -5.49 15.58
C LEU A 345 7.73 -4.30 16.51
N TYR A 346 8.81 -3.59 16.27
CA TYR A 346 9.21 -2.41 17.05
C TYR A 346 9.46 -1.19 16.16
N GLN A 347 9.47 0.01 16.78
CA GLN A 347 9.73 1.27 16.09
C GLN A 347 11.16 1.78 16.25
N TYR A 348 11.75 1.74 17.46
CA TYR A 348 13.06 2.31 17.77
C TYR A 348 14.12 1.23 17.87
N VAL A 349 15.11 1.23 16.94
CA VAL A 349 16.15 0.19 16.87
C VAL A 349 16.99 0.16 18.15
N GLN A 350 17.57 1.29 18.55
CA GLN A 350 18.50 1.34 19.68
C GLN A 350 17.78 1.28 21.04
N LYS A 351 16.65 1.99 21.18
CA LYS A 351 15.95 2.12 22.46
C LYS A 351 15.04 0.92 22.79
N HIS A 352 14.62 0.14 21.80
CA HIS A 352 13.66 -0.95 21.99
C HIS A 352 14.09 -2.25 21.33
N GLY A 353 14.37 -2.24 20.02
CA GLY A 353 14.64 -3.47 19.25
C GLY A 353 15.87 -4.22 19.76
N LYS A 354 17.01 -3.55 19.92
CA LYS A 354 18.23 -4.19 20.44
C LYS A 354 18.09 -4.68 21.88
N PRO A 355 17.59 -3.90 22.85
CA PRO A 355 17.37 -4.38 24.22
C PRO A 355 16.41 -5.57 24.29
N LEU A 356 15.34 -5.57 23.49
CA LEU A 356 14.40 -6.67 23.45
C LEU A 356 15.03 -7.94 22.84
N TYR A 357 15.80 -7.80 21.77
CA TYR A 357 16.56 -8.88 21.15
C TYR A 357 17.57 -9.51 22.14
N GLU A 358 18.36 -8.69 22.82
CA GLU A 358 19.35 -9.15 23.81
C GLU A 358 18.67 -9.89 24.97
N TYR A 359 17.55 -9.33 25.47
CA TYR A 359 16.76 -9.97 26.52
C TYR A 359 16.23 -11.34 26.07
N LEU A 360 15.64 -11.44 24.88
CA LEU A 360 15.09 -12.69 24.33
C LEU A 360 16.17 -13.74 24.09
N THR A 361 17.30 -13.33 23.52
CA THR A 361 18.45 -14.23 23.27
C THR A 361 18.99 -14.81 24.58
N LYS A 362 19.11 -13.98 25.62
CA LYS A 362 19.56 -14.42 26.94
C LYS A 362 18.53 -15.34 27.63
N LYS A 363 17.23 -15.03 27.49
CA LYS A 363 16.14 -15.79 28.10
C LYS A 363 15.92 -17.15 27.44
N TYR A 364 16.12 -17.22 26.13
CA TYR A 364 15.87 -18.42 25.32
C TYR A 364 17.11 -18.89 24.56
N PRO A 365 18.14 -19.41 25.24
CA PRO A 365 19.41 -19.79 24.61
C PRO A 365 19.26 -20.91 23.57
N ASN A 366 18.20 -21.71 23.67
CA ASN A 366 17.92 -22.82 22.75
C ASN A 366 16.94 -22.43 21.62
N LYS A 367 16.48 -21.17 21.54
CA LYS A 367 15.65 -20.67 20.46
C LYS A 367 16.46 -19.81 19.49
N GLN A 368 16.08 -19.85 18.24
CA GLN A 368 16.67 -19.00 17.21
C GLN A 368 16.01 -17.62 17.28
N VAL A 369 16.71 -16.64 17.88
CA VAL A 369 16.27 -15.24 17.94
C VAL A 369 17.04 -14.44 16.90
N LEU A 370 16.32 -13.75 15.99
CA LEU A 370 16.90 -13.06 14.84
C LEU A 370 16.51 -11.57 14.88
N LEU A 371 17.48 -10.67 14.76
CA LEU A 371 17.23 -9.23 14.72
C LEU A 371 17.21 -8.74 13.27
N VAL A 372 16.20 -7.95 12.90
CA VAL A 372 16.04 -7.40 11.57
C VAL A 372 15.77 -5.88 11.62
N ASN A 373 16.70 -5.11 11.08
CA ASN A 373 16.60 -3.67 10.98
C ASN A 373 17.13 -3.17 9.62
N GLY A 374 17.14 -1.85 9.40
CA GLY A 374 17.58 -1.23 8.16
C GLY A 374 19.07 -1.41 7.83
N GLU A 375 19.91 -1.73 8.83
CA GLU A 375 21.36 -1.93 8.69
C GLU A 375 21.69 -3.29 8.06
N ILE A 376 20.73 -4.24 8.06
CA ILE A 376 20.94 -5.61 7.61
C ILE A 376 20.84 -5.68 6.07
N LYS A 377 21.87 -6.25 5.44
CA LYS A 377 21.94 -6.45 3.99
C LYS A 377 20.81 -7.34 3.47
N ALA A 378 20.43 -7.16 2.21
CA ALA A 378 19.34 -7.91 1.57
C ALA A 378 19.58 -9.44 1.59
N GLU A 379 20.81 -9.88 1.37
CA GLU A 379 21.20 -11.30 1.42
C GLU A 379 20.95 -11.94 2.79
N VAL A 380 21.27 -11.21 3.87
CA VAL A 380 21.03 -11.70 5.25
C VAL A 380 19.53 -11.77 5.53
N ARG A 381 18.75 -10.81 5.05
CA ARG A 381 17.27 -10.85 5.18
C ARG A 381 16.69 -12.06 4.45
N GLU A 382 17.21 -12.39 3.28
CA GLU A 382 16.80 -13.57 2.54
C GLU A 382 17.17 -14.88 3.26
N ASN A 383 18.34 -14.94 3.90
CA ASN A 383 18.72 -16.08 4.74
C ASN A 383 17.78 -16.21 5.96
N ILE A 384 17.44 -15.10 6.62
CA ILE A 384 16.45 -15.10 7.72
C ILE A 384 15.10 -15.64 7.24
N ARG A 385 14.65 -15.22 6.05
CA ARG A 385 13.42 -15.75 5.44
C ARG A 385 13.50 -17.27 5.27
N LYS A 386 14.56 -17.78 4.63
CA LYS A 386 14.75 -19.22 4.39
C LYS A 386 14.80 -20.02 5.69
N ILE A 387 15.53 -19.53 6.69
CA ILE A 387 15.61 -20.17 8.01
C ILE A 387 14.21 -20.27 8.64
N THR A 388 13.42 -19.19 8.60
CA THR A 388 12.10 -19.17 9.20
C THR A 388 11.08 -20.02 8.45
N GLU A 389 11.19 -20.11 7.12
CA GLU A 389 10.33 -20.99 6.30
C GLU A 389 10.57 -22.47 6.58
N GLN A 390 11.82 -22.84 6.89
CA GLN A 390 12.23 -24.23 7.13
C GLN A 390 12.11 -24.67 8.58
N ASN A 391 12.00 -23.74 9.52
CA ASN A 391 12.00 -24.03 10.95
C ASN A 391 10.76 -23.48 11.64
N ASN A 392 10.35 -24.15 12.67
CA ASN A 392 9.41 -23.67 13.68
C ASN A 392 10.20 -23.20 14.91
N ASN A 393 9.56 -22.43 15.81
CA ASN A 393 10.17 -21.94 17.03
C ASN A 393 11.23 -20.84 16.85
N VAL A 394 11.11 -20.05 15.78
CA VAL A 394 11.96 -18.89 15.49
C VAL A 394 11.30 -17.61 16.02
N ILE A 395 12.06 -16.74 16.67
CA ILE A 395 11.62 -15.42 17.09
C ILE A 395 12.34 -14.36 16.27
N ILE A 396 11.60 -13.60 15.47
CA ILE A 396 12.12 -12.48 14.69
C ILE A 396 11.78 -11.17 15.40
N VAL A 397 12.78 -10.37 15.71
CA VAL A 397 12.62 -9.01 16.26
C VAL A 397 12.92 -8.03 15.13
N ALA A 398 11.88 -7.39 14.56
CA ALA A 398 12.00 -6.60 13.34
C ALA A 398 11.48 -5.17 13.51
N SER A 399 12.13 -4.19 12.86
CA SER A 399 11.57 -2.85 12.79
C SER A 399 10.38 -2.83 11.81
N TYR A 400 9.32 -2.07 12.12
CA TYR A 400 8.18 -1.88 11.23
C TYR A 400 8.61 -1.50 9.81
N GLN A 401 9.55 -0.58 9.68
CA GLN A 401 10.01 -0.08 8.39
C GLN A 401 10.70 -1.18 7.56
N THR A 402 11.55 -1.98 8.18
CA THR A 402 12.30 -3.04 7.46
C THR A 402 11.39 -4.19 7.07
N TYR A 403 10.45 -4.56 7.95
CA TYR A 403 9.51 -5.64 7.66
C TYR A 403 8.57 -5.28 6.50
N GLN A 404 8.13 -4.04 6.40
CA GLN A 404 7.32 -3.56 5.27
C GLN A 404 8.06 -3.61 3.93
N GLN A 405 9.38 -3.44 3.93
CA GLN A 405 10.19 -3.28 2.72
C GLN A 405 10.63 -4.58 2.05
N GLY A 406 10.12 -5.76 2.44
CA GLY A 406 10.38 -6.94 1.63
C GLY A 406 10.71 -8.25 2.32
N ILE A 407 10.42 -8.46 3.61
CA ILE A 407 10.52 -9.80 4.19
C ILE A 407 9.17 -10.49 4.03
N ASN A 408 9.13 -11.50 3.17
CA ASN A 408 7.93 -12.29 2.90
C ASN A 408 8.09 -13.69 3.49
N ILE A 409 7.55 -13.91 4.69
CA ILE A 409 7.62 -15.18 5.40
C ILE A 409 6.20 -15.77 5.45
N LYS A 410 6.00 -16.93 4.83
CA LYS A 410 4.72 -17.67 4.86
C LYS A 410 4.55 -18.42 6.18
N ASN A 411 5.63 -19.01 6.72
CA ASN A 411 5.65 -19.77 7.98
C ASN A 411 5.71 -18.83 9.21
N LEU A 412 4.76 -17.88 9.29
CA LEU A 412 4.66 -16.93 10.40
C LEU A 412 3.30 -17.11 11.10
N HIS A 413 3.33 -17.54 12.36
CA HIS A 413 2.16 -17.87 13.14
C HIS A 413 1.66 -16.71 14.00
N ASN A 414 2.59 -16.01 14.67
CA ASN A 414 2.29 -15.03 15.69
C ASN A 414 2.97 -13.69 15.38
N VAL A 415 2.23 -12.59 15.49
CA VAL A 415 2.75 -11.23 15.36
C VAL A 415 2.47 -10.47 16.66
N ILE A 416 3.48 -9.78 17.18
CA ILE A 416 3.36 -8.94 18.38
C ILE A 416 3.69 -7.51 17.99
N PHE A 417 2.76 -6.59 18.20
CA PHE A 417 3.00 -5.15 18.09
C PHE A 417 3.62 -4.65 19.40
N ALA A 418 4.94 -4.75 19.48
CA ALA A 418 5.69 -4.34 20.67
C ALA A 418 5.75 -2.81 20.85
N SER A 419 5.73 -2.04 19.77
CA SER A 419 5.61 -0.59 19.82
C SER A 419 4.24 -0.16 19.26
N PRO A 420 3.57 0.82 19.89
CA PRO A 420 2.36 1.43 19.33
C PRO A 420 2.60 1.98 17.92
N SER A 421 1.64 1.82 17.02
CA SER A 421 1.67 2.40 15.67
C SER A 421 0.33 3.04 15.34
N LYS A 422 0.36 4.25 14.79
CA LYS A 422 -0.82 4.94 14.26
C LYS A 422 -1.11 4.54 12.80
N SER A 423 -0.12 4.04 12.07
CA SER A 423 -0.25 3.82 10.63
C SER A 423 -1.09 2.58 10.32
N MET A 424 -2.34 2.79 9.88
CA MET A 424 -3.25 1.75 9.38
C MET A 424 -2.58 0.86 8.32
N ILE A 425 -1.88 1.47 7.37
CA ILE A 425 -1.21 0.75 6.29
C ILE A 425 -0.17 -0.22 6.85
N ARG A 426 0.63 0.22 7.83
CA ARG A 426 1.63 -0.65 8.49
C ARG A 426 0.97 -1.85 9.16
N VAL A 427 -0.12 -1.59 9.87
CA VAL A 427 -0.88 -2.62 10.57
C VAL A 427 -1.39 -3.66 9.58
N PHE A 428 -2.11 -3.25 8.54
CA PHE A 428 -2.66 -4.17 7.55
C PHE A 428 -1.61 -4.92 6.73
N GLN A 429 -0.52 -4.26 6.34
CA GLN A 429 0.57 -4.94 5.63
C GLN A 429 1.26 -5.99 6.50
N SER A 430 1.41 -5.72 7.80
CA SER A 430 2.00 -6.67 8.75
C SER A 430 1.07 -7.87 8.96
N ILE A 431 -0.21 -7.61 9.19
CA ILE A 431 -1.24 -8.64 9.32
C ILE A 431 -1.33 -9.47 8.02
N GLY A 432 -1.49 -8.83 6.88
CA GLY A 432 -1.67 -9.51 5.59
C GLY A 432 -0.53 -10.46 5.20
N ARG A 433 0.70 -10.17 5.64
CA ARG A 433 1.83 -11.10 5.46
C ARG A 433 1.73 -12.33 6.37
N ALA A 434 1.27 -12.14 7.60
CA ALA A 434 1.03 -13.24 8.53
C ALA A 434 -0.15 -14.13 8.09
N LEU A 435 -1.10 -13.59 7.31
CA LEU A 435 -2.27 -14.34 6.84
C LEU A 435 -1.98 -15.27 5.66
N ARG A 436 -0.79 -15.23 5.05
CA ARG A 436 -0.45 -16.15 3.96
C ARG A 436 -0.51 -17.58 4.43
N LYS A 437 -1.07 -18.47 3.60
CA LYS A 437 -1.16 -19.89 3.91
C LYS A 437 0.21 -20.55 3.97
N HIS A 438 0.36 -21.44 4.93
CA HIS A 438 1.47 -22.36 5.05
C HIS A 438 0.95 -23.69 5.63
N SER A 439 1.54 -24.82 5.25
CA SER A 439 1.10 -26.16 5.69
C SER A 439 1.15 -26.35 7.22
N SER A 440 2.06 -25.64 7.91
CA SER A 440 2.20 -25.68 9.37
C SER A 440 1.16 -24.83 10.13
N LYS A 441 0.28 -24.07 9.42
CA LYS A 441 -0.48 -22.98 10.04
C LYS A 441 -1.96 -23.01 9.68
N ASN A 442 -2.82 -23.16 10.69
CA ASN A 442 -4.27 -23.07 10.57
C ASN A 442 -4.82 -21.69 10.96
N VAL A 443 -4.13 -21.00 11.89
CA VAL A 443 -4.52 -19.70 12.43
C VAL A 443 -3.28 -18.81 12.54
N ALA A 444 -3.43 -17.53 12.18
CA ALA A 444 -2.48 -16.49 12.50
C ALA A 444 -2.97 -15.72 13.73
N ARG A 445 -2.07 -15.30 14.61
CA ARG A 445 -2.42 -14.55 15.84
C ARG A 445 -1.72 -13.22 15.86
N LEU A 446 -2.46 -12.18 16.20
CA LEU A 446 -1.94 -10.85 16.44
C LEU A 446 -2.12 -10.49 17.92
N TYR A 447 -1.03 -10.13 18.58
CA TYR A 447 -1.04 -9.55 19.92
C TYR A 447 -0.78 -8.04 19.78
N ASP A 448 -1.84 -7.25 19.94
CA ASP A 448 -1.79 -5.79 19.85
C ASP A 448 -1.78 -5.20 21.26
N LEU A 449 -0.61 -4.66 21.66
CA LEU A 449 -0.40 -4.11 23.00
C LEU A 449 -0.66 -2.61 23.00
N ALA A 450 -1.42 -2.16 24.00
CA ALA A 450 -1.63 -0.75 24.29
C ALA A 450 -1.31 -0.44 25.75
N ASP A 451 -0.96 0.81 25.98
CA ASP A 451 -0.53 1.30 27.27
C ASP A 451 -1.45 2.46 27.69
N ASP A 452 -2.17 2.28 28.80
CA ASP A 452 -3.07 3.28 29.38
C ASP A 452 -2.42 3.94 30.60
N PHE A 453 -2.10 5.21 30.46
CA PHE A 453 -1.56 6.09 31.50
C PHE A 453 -2.57 7.16 31.94
N THR A 454 -3.84 7.01 31.56
CA THR A 454 -4.85 8.05 31.77
C THR A 454 -5.20 8.22 33.25
N GLY A 455 -5.29 7.09 34.00
CA GLY A 455 -5.73 7.10 35.38
C GLY A 455 -7.21 7.55 35.55
N ASP A 456 -7.69 7.56 36.78
CA ASP A 456 -9.10 7.88 37.09
C ASP A 456 -9.41 9.38 37.05
N LYS A 457 -8.40 10.25 37.20
CA LYS A 457 -8.56 11.70 37.34
C LYS A 457 -8.44 12.46 36.03
N ARG A 458 -7.83 11.87 35.01
CA ARG A 458 -7.54 12.54 33.75
C ARG A 458 -8.71 12.39 32.76
N LYS A 459 -9.19 13.52 32.21
CA LYS A 459 -10.26 13.54 31.21
C LYS A 459 -9.78 13.19 29.79
N THR A 460 -8.49 13.33 29.51
CA THR A 460 -7.91 13.14 28.15
C THR A 460 -7.03 11.90 28.12
N LYS A 461 -7.29 11.01 27.17
CA LYS A 461 -6.48 9.82 26.91
C LYS A 461 -5.06 10.18 26.52
N ASN A 462 -4.12 9.29 26.81
CA ASN A 462 -2.77 9.41 26.29
C ASN A 462 -2.73 9.08 24.79
N TYR A 463 -1.69 9.49 24.08
CA TYR A 463 -1.59 9.39 22.61
C TYR A 463 -1.66 7.95 22.10
N THR A 464 -0.89 7.05 22.72
CA THR A 464 -0.82 5.65 22.27
C THR A 464 -2.11 4.88 22.51
N LEU A 465 -2.85 5.23 23.57
CA LEU A 465 -4.19 4.71 23.83
C LEU A 465 -5.18 5.15 22.74
N SER A 466 -5.16 6.44 22.37
CA SER A 466 -6.01 6.92 21.27
C SER A 466 -5.70 6.23 19.95
N HIS A 467 -4.42 5.98 19.64
CA HIS A 467 -4.03 5.22 18.46
C HIS A 467 -4.47 3.74 18.52
N PHE A 468 -4.54 3.16 19.72
CA PHE A 468 -5.05 1.80 19.89
C PHE A 468 -6.54 1.72 19.60
N GLU A 469 -7.33 2.69 20.08
CA GLU A 469 -8.76 2.75 19.79
C GLU A 469 -9.04 2.91 18.29
N GLU A 470 -8.24 3.73 17.59
CA GLU A 470 -8.30 3.84 16.13
C GLU A 470 -8.04 2.46 15.47
N ARG A 471 -7.09 1.65 16.00
CA ARG A 471 -6.83 0.30 15.49
C ARG A 471 -7.97 -0.67 15.79
N ILE A 472 -8.54 -0.62 16.98
CA ILE A 472 -9.70 -1.47 17.34
C ILE A 472 -10.87 -1.18 16.40
N GLN A 473 -11.20 0.09 16.16
CA GLN A 473 -12.25 0.44 15.22
C GLN A 473 -11.96 -0.13 13.83
N MET A 474 -10.74 -0.01 13.37
CA MET A 474 -10.30 -0.54 12.08
C MET A 474 -10.42 -2.09 12.00
N TYR A 475 -10.11 -2.81 13.08
CA TYR A 475 -10.30 -4.27 13.13
C TYR A 475 -11.78 -4.63 13.07
N MET A 476 -12.64 -3.84 13.72
CA MET A 476 -14.10 -4.03 13.68
C MET A 476 -14.66 -3.75 12.27
N GLU A 477 -14.20 -2.71 11.59
CA GLU A 477 -14.59 -2.38 10.21
C GLU A 477 -14.22 -3.50 9.21
N GLN A 478 -13.17 -4.28 9.53
CA GLN A 478 -12.75 -5.44 8.73
C GLN A 478 -13.38 -6.76 9.20
N ASP A 479 -14.31 -6.71 10.16
CA ASP A 479 -14.99 -7.87 10.74
C ASP A 479 -14.04 -8.94 11.30
N PHE A 480 -12.90 -8.51 11.89
CA PHE A 480 -11.97 -9.42 12.54
C PHE A 480 -12.45 -9.83 13.94
N LYS A 481 -12.17 -11.07 14.32
CA LYS A 481 -12.42 -11.56 15.69
C LYS A 481 -11.41 -10.95 16.66
N ILE A 482 -11.90 -10.15 17.61
CA ILE A 482 -11.08 -9.47 18.62
C ILE A 482 -11.39 -10.03 19.99
N LYS A 483 -10.36 -10.48 20.70
CA LYS A 483 -10.40 -10.76 22.13
C LYS A 483 -9.76 -9.58 22.87
N TYR A 484 -10.57 -8.84 23.61
CA TYR A 484 -10.09 -7.73 24.41
C TYR A 484 -9.73 -8.19 25.84
N THR A 485 -8.60 -7.75 26.36
CA THR A 485 -8.12 -8.09 27.71
C THR A 485 -7.47 -6.87 28.36
N GLU A 486 -7.82 -6.58 29.60
CA GLU A 486 -7.16 -5.56 30.40
C GLU A 486 -6.28 -6.23 31.47
N LEU A 487 -5.09 -5.71 31.64
CA LEU A 487 -4.14 -6.19 32.64
C LEU A 487 -3.68 -5.02 33.53
N ASP A 488 -3.68 -5.24 34.84
CA ASP A 488 -3.11 -4.29 35.78
C ASP A 488 -1.58 -4.34 35.70
N PHE A 489 -1.01 -3.16 35.40
CA PHE A 489 0.43 -2.98 35.19
C PHE A 489 1.02 -1.92 36.14
N LYS A 490 0.20 -1.47 37.12
CA LYS A 490 0.62 -0.53 38.19
C LYS A 490 1.79 -1.09 39.01
#